data_5419eb20ee531da3698c5a924e5027d2
#
_entry.id   5419eb20ee531da3698c5a924e5027d2
#
_cell.length_a   1.000
_cell.length_b   1.000
_cell.length_c   1.000
_cell.angle_alpha   90.00
_cell.angle_beta   90.00
_cell.angle_gamma   90.00
#
_symmetry.space_group_name_H-M   'P 1'
#
loop_
_entity.id
_entity.type
_entity.pdbx_description
1 polymer ?
#
loop_
_entity_poly.entity_id
_entity_poly.type
_entity_poly.pdbx_seq_one_letter_code
_entity_poly.pdbx_strand_id
1 'polypeptide(L)'
;MPVTIKEIAALANVSRGTVDKVLNNRPGVKDTTREKVLKIAKQLNYQPNFIGKALVHSRDPIKLGIILTPDYNPFVQDLLTGINNAQEEFSAFGIEVITKMMTSLEPAEQLSIINELVEANVSGMAVFPLDDPQVFSRINHLIENQMAVITFNSRIEGIHDLCFVGQNHYKGGRTAAGLLGKISDPDIEIGVIISSHNLSCHQDRLHGFQDKLAENYPNVKILDIQENQDRKEDAFRITLEYCNKYPNLGAIYLTSGGITGVISALEIAEKNPRVKVICHDITPDTIRFLKNGTVDFALGQSPILQGYQLVKTLFEYLIKNIRPQEIIEIPVAITTDESL
;
A
#
# COMPACT_ATOMS: atom_id res chain seq x y z
N MET A 1 -6.11 29.30 27.86
CA MET A 1 -7.32 28.97 27.04
C MET A 1 -6.87 28.77 25.61
N PRO A 2 -7.46 27.86 24.85
CA PRO A 2 -7.10 27.69 23.44
C PRO A 2 -7.43 28.96 22.65
N VAL A 3 -6.51 29.35 21.77
CA VAL A 3 -6.65 30.52 20.90
C VAL A 3 -7.82 30.30 19.93
N THR A 4 -8.62 31.33 19.70
CA THR A 4 -9.82 31.27 18.87
C THR A 4 -9.65 32.03 17.54
N ILE A 5 -10.42 31.65 16.51
CA ILE A 5 -10.50 32.42 15.25
C ILE A 5 -10.85 33.88 15.50
N LYS A 6 -11.62 34.17 16.56
CA LYS A 6 -12.00 35.53 16.94
C LYS A 6 -10.80 36.38 17.36
N GLU A 7 -9.86 35.79 18.11
CA GLU A 7 -8.64 36.47 18.55
C GLU A 7 -7.70 36.73 17.37
N ILE A 8 -7.53 35.73 16.48
CA ILE A 8 -6.74 35.93 15.25
C ILE A 8 -7.35 37.03 14.39
N ALA A 9 -8.67 37.05 14.21
CA ALA A 9 -9.39 38.07 13.43
C ALA A 9 -9.17 39.47 13.99
N ALA A 10 -9.23 39.61 15.32
CA ALA A 10 -8.98 40.88 15.99
C ALA A 10 -7.53 41.36 15.78
N LEU A 11 -6.53 40.50 15.98
CA LEU A 11 -5.10 40.84 15.81
C LEU A 11 -4.73 41.10 14.33
N ALA A 12 -5.33 40.37 13.40
CA ALA A 12 -5.14 40.58 11.96
C ALA A 12 -5.89 41.78 11.43
N ASN A 13 -6.84 42.31 12.17
CA ASN A 13 -7.81 43.35 11.75
C ASN A 13 -8.58 42.94 10.51
N VAL A 14 -9.17 41.74 10.53
CA VAL A 14 -9.99 41.16 9.46
C VAL A 14 -11.24 40.49 10.04
N SER A 15 -12.20 40.14 9.17
CA SER A 15 -13.37 39.36 9.61
C SER A 15 -13.02 37.93 9.98
N ARG A 16 -13.85 37.30 10.84
CA ARG A 16 -13.72 35.85 11.14
C ARG A 16 -13.79 34.99 9.88
N GLY A 17 -14.68 35.35 8.93
CA GLY A 17 -14.79 34.66 7.65
C GLY A 17 -13.53 34.78 6.79
N THR A 18 -12.78 35.90 6.89
CA THR A 18 -11.49 36.06 6.23
C THR A 18 -10.45 35.13 6.86
N VAL A 19 -10.40 35.04 8.19
CA VAL A 19 -9.50 34.10 8.90
C VAL A 19 -9.85 32.66 8.55
N ASP A 20 -11.13 32.31 8.56
CA ASP A 20 -11.58 30.95 8.16
C ASP A 20 -11.16 30.60 6.73
N LYS A 21 -11.35 31.52 5.77
CA LYS A 21 -10.91 31.34 4.39
C LYS A 21 -9.39 31.11 4.30
N VAL A 22 -8.58 31.86 5.07
CA VAL A 22 -7.13 31.72 5.08
C VAL A 22 -6.70 30.41 5.69
N LEU A 23 -7.22 30.07 6.87
CA LEU A 23 -6.87 28.83 7.59
C LEU A 23 -7.30 27.55 6.83
N ASN A 24 -8.38 27.64 6.06
CA ASN A 24 -8.87 26.54 5.21
C ASN A 24 -8.44 26.67 3.73
N ASN A 25 -7.43 27.50 3.44
CA ASN A 25 -6.87 27.73 2.10
C ASN A 25 -7.89 28.05 0.99
N ARG A 26 -9.02 28.66 1.34
CA ARG A 26 -10.07 29.03 0.37
C ARG A 26 -9.68 30.28 -0.43
N PRO A 27 -10.13 30.40 -1.68
CA PRO A 27 -9.85 31.56 -2.52
C PRO A 27 -10.58 32.83 -2.04
N GLY A 28 -10.20 33.98 -2.61
CA GLY A 28 -10.86 35.26 -2.36
C GLY A 28 -10.30 36.05 -1.17
N VAL A 29 -9.04 35.80 -0.81
CA VAL A 29 -8.27 36.60 0.16
C VAL A 29 -6.95 37.02 -0.50
N LYS A 30 -6.59 38.32 -0.37
CA LYS A 30 -5.32 38.86 -0.88
C LYS A 30 -4.12 38.21 -0.18
N ASP A 31 -3.04 37.96 -0.92
CA ASP A 31 -1.85 37.26 -0.41
C ASP A 31 -1.23 37.94 0.82
N THR A 32 -1.15 39.26 0.83
CA THR A 32 -0.67 40.04 1.97
C THR A 32 -1.51 39.82 3.24
N THR A 33 -2.83 39.69 3.09
CA THR A 33 -3.75 39.39 4.19
C THR A 33 -3.60 37.95 4.64
N ARG A 34 -3.43 37.02 3.68
CA ARG A 34 -3.18 35.60 3.95
C ARG A 34 -1.91 35.42 4.78
N GLU A 35 -0.79 35.99 4.36
CA GLU A 35 0.48 35.93 5.09
C GLU A 35 0.37 36.50 6.51
N LYS A 36 -0.31 37.64 6.66
CA LYS A 36 -0.53 38.27 7.97
C LYS A 36 -1.29 37.33 8.92
N VAL A 37 -2.41 36.74 8.45
CA VAL A 37 -3.22 35.84 9.26
C VAL A 37 -2.45 34.58 9.64
N LEU A 38 -1.74 33.95 8.68
CA LEU A 38 -0.92 32.76 8.94
C LEU A 38 0.19 33.03 9.95
N LYS A 39 0.86 34.20 9.86
CA LYS A 39 1.91 34.60 10.82
C LYS A 39 1.35 34.74 12.22
N ILE A 40 0.19 35.38 12.36
CA ILE A 40 -0.48 35.56 13.68
C ILE A 40 -0.92 34.20 14.23
N ALA A 41 -1.53 33.34 13.41
CA ALA A 41 -1.95 32.00 13.80
C ALA A 41 -0.76 31.18 14.33
N LYS A 42 0.39 31.26 13.62
CA LYS A 42 1.64 30.60 14.04
C LYS A 42 2.21 31.17 15.35
N GLN A 43 2.22 32.50 15.50
CA GLN A 43 2.71 33.17 16.71
C GLN A 43 1.89 32.81 17.96
N LEU A 44 0.58 32.65 17.79
CA LEU A 44 -0.35 32.28 18.85
C LEU A 44 -0.44 30.79 19.09
N ASN A 45 0.31 29.98 18.33
CA ASN A 45 0.23 28.52 18.34
C ASN A 45 -1.23 28.03 18.20
N TYR A 46 -1.97 28.66 17.28
CA TYR A 46 -3.37 28.34 17.05
C TYR A 46 -3.53 26.91 16.57
N GLN A 47 -4.34 26.15 17.26
CA GLN A 47 -4.77 24.83 16.83
C GLN A 47 -6.24 24.90 16.43
N PRO A 48 -6.60 24.45 15.20
CA PRO A 48 -8.01 24.39 14.79
C PRO A 48 -8.83 23.58 15.79
N ASN A 49 -10.02 24.06 16.10
CA ASN A 49 -10.94 23.32 16.98
C ASN A 49 -11.55 22.15 16.19
N PHE A 50 -10.87 21.01 16.19
CA PHE A 50 -11.32 19.80 15.50
C PHE A 50 -12.61 19.23 16.10
N ILE A 51 -12.87 19.45 17.39
CA ILE A 51 -14.11 19.03 18.07
C ILE A 51 -15.32 19.72 17.48
N GLY A 52 -15.21 21.03 17.16
CA GLY A 52 -16.29 21.76 16.48
C GLY A 52 -16.56 21.25 15.06
N LYS A 53 -15.54 20.87 14.31
CA LYS A 53 -15.70 20.24 12.99
C LYS A 53 -16.29 18.83 13.12
N ALA A 54 -15.84 18.04 14.06
CA ALA A 54 -16.38 16.71 14.34
C ALA A 54 -17.89 16.75 14.63
N LEU A 55 -18.36 17.75 15.39
CA LEU A 55 -19.78 17.92 15.69
C LEU A 55 -20.63 18.24 14.45
N VAL A 56 -20.08 18.93 13.46
CA VAL A 56 -20.76 19.19 12.17
C VAL A 56 -20.83 17.90 11.35
N HIS A 57 -19.71 17.14 11.28
CA HIS A 57 -19.64 15.90 10.51
C HIS A 57 -20.29 14.69 11.20
N SER A 58 -20.65 14.77 12.48
CA SER A 58 -21.45 13.72 13.13
C SER A 58 -22.87 13.59 12.57
N ARG A 59 -23.37 14.64 11.89
CA ARG A 59 -24.68 14.64 11.22
C ARG A 59 -24.63 14.32 9.72
N ASP A 60 -23.49 14.55 9.10
CA ASP A 60 -23.21 14.29 7.69
C ASP A 60 -21.74 13.78 7.60
N PRO A 61 -21.54 12.47 7.76
CA PRO A 61 -20.19 11.91 7.85
C PRO A 61 -19.43 12.05 6.54
N ILE A 62 -18.13 12.30 6.66
CA ILE A 62 -17.22 12.28 5.53
C ILE A 62 -16.95 10.81 5.18
N LYS A 63 -17.40 10.41 4.00
CA LYS A 63 -17.24 9.06 3.49
C LYS A 63 -15.89 8.92 2.78
N LEU A 64 -15.15 7.88 3.15
CA LEU A 64 -13.91 7.48 2.50
C LEU A 64 -14.13 6.15 1.79
N GLY A 65 -13.81 6.10 0.48
CA GLY A 65 -13.85 4.85 -0.28
C GLY A 65 -12.48 4.16 -0.26
N ILE A 66 -12.44 2.87 0.00
CA ILE A 66 -11.19 2.10 -0.10
C ILE A 66 -11.43 0.89 -0.98
N ILE A 67 -10.60 0.72 -2.03
CA ILE A 67 -10.68 -0.40 -2.96
C ILE A 67 -9.50 -1.33 -2.71
N LEU A 68 -9.81 -2.57 -2.34
CA LEU A 68 -8.85 -3.64 -2.09
C LEU A 68 -8.87 -4.67 -3.23
N THR A 69 -7.74 -5.33 -3.44
CA THR A 69 -7.65 -6.53 -4.27
C THR A 69 -8.37 -7.71 -3.62
N PRO A 70 -8.58 -8.84 -4.33
CA PRO A 70 -9.20 -10.03 -3.76
C PRO A 70 -8.46 -10.55 -2.52
N ASP A 71 -9.19 -11.16 -1.60
CA ASP A 71 -8.70 -11.63 -0.30
C ASP A 71 -8.03 -13.01 -0.31
N TYR A 72 -7.60 -13.48 -1.47
CA TYR A 72 -6.83 -14.74 -1.58
C TYR A 72 -5.52 -14.69 -0.79
N ASN A 73 -4.95 -13.49 -0.66
CA ASN A 73 -3.76 -13.26 0.12
C ASN A 73 -4.12 -12.71 1.52
N PRO A 74 -3.68 -13.36 2.61
CA PRO A 74 -3.88 -12.87 3.99
C PRO A 74 -3.42 -11.42 4.22
N PHE A 75 -2.51 -10.88 3.40
CA PHE A 75 -2.12 -9.47 3.37
C PHE A 75 -3.34 -8.53 3.33
N VAL A 76 -4.38 -8.86 2.57
CA VAL A 76 -5.59 -8.04 2.44
C VAL A 76 -6.38 -8.01 3.75
N GLN A 77 -6.42 -9.12 4.51
CA GLN A 77 -7.07 -9.18 5.81
C GLN A 77 -6.36 -8.31 6.87
N ASP A 78 -5.04 -8.26 6.81
CA ASP A 78 -4.24 -7.39 7.66
C ASP A 78 -4.42 -5.90 7.29
N LEU A 79 -4.54 -5.57 5.99
CA LEU A 79 -4.94 -4.23 5.55
C LEU A 79 -6.29 -3.83 6.13
N LEU A 80 -7.30 -4.71 6.04
CA LEU A 80 -8.63 -4.49 6.62
C LEU A 80 -8.55 -4.24 8.12
N THR A 81 -7.72 -4.99 8.83
CA THR A 81 -7.49 -4.77 10.27
C THR A 81 -6.98 -3.36 10.53
N GLY A 82 -6.01 -2.88 9.76
CA GLY A 82 -5.50 -1.53 9.87
C GLY A 82 -6.54 -0.45 9.54
N ILE A 83 -7.33 -0.67 8.49
CA ILE A 83 -8.44 0.21 8.09
C ILE A 83 -9.47 0.32 9.21
N ASN A 84 -9.89 -0.82 9.79
CA ASN A 84 -10.88 -0.87 10.85
C ASN A 84 -10.39 -0.17 12.13
N ASN A 85 -9.13 -0.38 12.51
CA ASN A 85 -8.52 0.32 13.65
C ASN A 85 -8.56 1.84 13.47
N ALA A 86 -8.22 2.32 12.27
CA ALA A 86 -8.27 3.75 11.97
C ALA A 86 -9.72 4.27 11.90
N GLN A 87 -10.65 3.51 11.34
CA GLN A 87 -12.08 3.87 11.33
C GLN A 87 -12.61 4.00 12.75
N GLU A 88 -12.29 3.07 13.65
CA GLU A 88 -12.70 3.13 15.05
C GLU A 88 -12.16 4.40 15.72
N GLU A 89 -10.86 4.70 15.55
CA GLU A 89 -10.22 5.89 16.10
C GLU A 89 -10.83 7.20 15.57
N PHE A 90 -11.11 7.28 14.27
CA PHE A 90 -11.57 8.52 13.65
C PHE A 90 -13.10 8.63 13.50
N SER A 91 -13.87 7.62 13.89
CA SER A 91 -15.34 7.63 13.83
C SER A 91 -15.95 8.80 14.63
N ALA A 92 -15.40 9.09 15.80
CA ALA A 92 -15.82 10.24 16.63
C ALA A 92 -15.65 11.59 15.94
N PHE A 93 -14.85 11.66 14.87
CA PHE A 93 -14.67 12.87 14.04
C PHE A 93 -15.57 12.89 12.79
N GLY A 94 -16.53 11.99 12.69
CA GLY A 94 -17.47 11.92 11.58
C GLY A 94 -16.87 11.29 10.32
N ILE A 95 -15.94 10.34 10.46
CA ILE A 95 -15.43 9.54 9.34
C ILE A 95 -16.23 8.24 9.24
N GLU A 96 -16.67 7.94 8.03
CA GLU A 96 -17.25 6.66 7.62
C GLU A 96 -16.38 6.06 6.50
N VAL A 97 -15.95 4.81 6.66
CA VAL A 97 -15.15 4.12 5.63
C VAL A 97 -16.01 3.09 4.91
N ILE A 98 -16.05 3.20 3.58
CA ILE A 98 -16.71 2.25 2.68
C ILE A 98 -15.61 1.44 2.00
N THR A 99 -15.39 0.22 2.48
CA THR A 99 -14.41 -0.69 1.88
C THR A 99 -15.10 -1.57 0.84
N LYS A 100 -14.53 -1.63 -0.35
CA LYS A 100 -14.93 -2.50 -1.45
C LYS A 100 -13.78 -3.43 -1.79
N MET A 101 -14.08 -4.71 -1.90
CA MET A 101 -13.12 -5.74 -2.27
C MET A 101 -13.44 -6.26 -3.67
N MET A 102 -12.43 -6.33 -4.51
CA MET A 102 -12.54 -6.95 -5.82
C MET A 102 -12.63 -8.48 -5.68
N THR A 103 -13.25 -9.13 -6.63
CA THR A 103 -13.32 -10.60 -6.72
C THR A 103 -12.30 -11.18 -7.71
N SER A 104 -11.77 -10.33 -8.57
CA SER A 104 -10.77 -10.65 -9.59
C SER A 104 -9.78 -9.49 -9.78
N LEU A 105 -8.71 -9.69 -10.54
CA LEU A 105 -7.78 -8.63 -10.94
C LEU A 105 -8.13 -8.06 -12.32
N GLU A 106 -9.44 -7.95 -12.63
CA GLU A 106 -9.93 -7.43 -13.89
C GLU A 106 -10.15 -5.90 -13.82
N PRO A 107 -9.57 -5.12 -14.74
CA PRO A 107 -9.74 -3.67 -14.76
C PRO A 107 -11.20 -3.21 -14.82
N ALA A 108 -12.06 -3.92 -15.52
CA ALA A 108 -13.48 -3.59 -15.64
C ALA A 108 -14.21 -3.64 -14.29
N GLU A 109 -13.88 -4.59 -13.42
CA GLU A 109 -14.41 -4.68 -12.07
C GLU A 109 -13.93 -3.50 -11.22
N GLN A 110 -12.63 -3.16 -11.28
CA GLN A 110 -12.11 -2.01 -10.55
C GLN A 110 -12.79 -0.70 -10.96
N LEU A 111 -13.00 -0.50 -12.26
CA LEU A 111 -13.73 0.66 -12.79
C LEU A 111 -15.18 0.72 -12.29
N SER A 112 -15.87 -0.41 -12.24
CA SER A 112 -17.22 -0.50 -11.68
C SER A 112 -17.25 -0.08 -10.22
N ILE A 113 -16.33 -0.62 -9.41
CA ILE A 113 -16.22 -0.28 -7.98
C ILE A 113 -15.88 1.20 -7.77
N ILE A 114 -14.98 1.77 -8.58
CA ILE A 114 -14.69 3.22 -8.53
C ILE A 114 -15.97 4.03 -8.76
N ASN A 115 -16.78 3.66 -9.77
CA ASN A 115 -18.01 4.36 -10.06
C ASN A 115 -19.06 4.21 -8.94
N GLU A 116 -19.22 3.03 -8.36
CA GLU A 116 -20.08 2.82 -7.18
C GLU A 116 -19.71 3.73 -6.01
N LEU A 117 -18.41 3.89 -5.72
CA LEU A 117 -17.94 4.77 -4.66
C LEU A 117 -18.19 6.24 -4.97
N VAL A 118 -18.05 6.65 -6.23
CA VAL A 118 -18.41 8.01 -6.68
C VAL A 118 -19.90 8.26 -6.49
N GLU A 119 -20.76 7.31 -6.86
CA GLU A 119 -22.23 7.38 -6.67
C GLU A 119 -22.60 7.41 -5.18
N ALA A 120 -21.83 6.74 -4.31
CA ALA A 120 -21.98 6.81 -2.87
C ALA A 120 -21.53 8.15 -2.25
N ASN A 121 -21.05 9.10 -3.08
CA ASN A 121 -20.58 10.43 -2.70
C ASN A 121 -19.41 10.37 -1.69
N VAL A 122 -18.41 9.53 -1.93
CA VAL A 122 -17.19 9.55 -1.11
C VAL A 122 -16.42 10.86 -1.32
N SER A 123 -15.88 11.41 -0.25
CA SER A 123 -15.09 12.65 -0.26
C SER A 123 -13.63 12.43 -0.59
N GLY A 124 -13.15 11.22 -0.43
CA GLY A 124 -11.81 10.79 -0.77
C GLY A 124 -11.74 9.28 -1.00
N MET A 125 -10.72 8.84 -1.72
CA MET A 125 -10.58 7.45 -2.12
C MET A 125 -9.15 6.97 -1.93
N ALA A 126 -8.98 5.74 -1.42
CA ALA A 126 -7.73 5.01 -1.46
C ALA A 126 -7.86 3.83 -2.43
N VAL A 127 -6.93 3.73 -3.38
CA VAL A 127 -6.99 2.73 -4.46
C VAL A 127 -5.68 1.96 -4.52
N PHE A 128 -5.79 0.63 -4.60
CA PHE A 128 -4.71 -0.24 -5.06
C PHE A 128 -4.87 -0.36 -6.60
N PRO A 129 -4.21 0.48 -7.40
CA PRO A 129 -4.53 0.57 -8.82
C PRO A 129 -3.99 -0.64 -9.58
N LEU A 130 -4.80 -1.19 -10.48
CA LEU A 130 -4.34 -2.11 -11.52
C LEU A 130 -3.62 -1.31 -12.62
N ASP A 131 -2.60 -1.91 -13.22
CA ASP A 131 -1.83 -1.30 -14.31
C ASP A 131 -2.59 -1.43 -15.63
N ASP A 132 -3.58 -0.55 -15.81
CA ASP A 132 -4.46 -0.49 -16.97
C ASP A 132 -4.74 0.96 -17.38
N PRO A 133 -4.67 1.31 -18.68
CA PRO A 133 -4.87 2.67 -19.17
C PRO A 133 -6.24 3.28 -18.82
N GLN A 134 -7.31 2.48 -18.72
CA GLN A 134 -8.64 2.99 -18.39
C GLN A 134 -8.75 3.28 -16.90
N VAL A 135 -8.16 2.43 -16.05
CA VAL A 135 -8.06 2.66 -14.60
C VAL A 135 -7.26 3.93 -14.33
N PHE A 136 -6.10 4.06 -14.97
CA PHE A 136 -5.27 5.26 -14.90
C PHE A 136 -6.05 6.52 -15.29
N SER A 137 -6.69 6.52 -16.46
CA SER A 137 -7.48 7.65 -16.95
C SER A 137 -8.61 8.00 -15.99
N ARG A 138 -9.30 6.99 -15.43
CA ARG A 138 -10.40 7.20 -14.49
C ARG A 138 -9.94 7.83 -13.18
N ILE A 139 -8.84 7.35 -12.62
CA ILE A 139 -8.26 7.89 -11.38
C ILE A 139 -7.86 9.36 -11.60
N ASN A 140 -7.13 9.68 -12.67
CA ASN A 140 -6.73 11.05 -12.96
C ASN A 140 -7.93 11.98 -13.17
N HIS A 141 -8.97 11.50 -13.85
CA HIS A 141 -10.21 12.27 -14.00
C HIS A 141 -10.87 12.61 -12.64
N LEU A 142 -10.83 11.71 -11.67
CA LEU A 142 -11.31 12.00 -10.31
C LEU A 142 -10.46 13.07 -9.63
N ILE A 143 -9.14 13.00 -9.76
CA ILE A 143 -8.20 13.98 -9.20
C ILE A 143 -8.40 15.36 -9.81
N GLU A 144 -8.58 15.46 -11.13
CA GLU A 144 -8.89 16.69 -11.85
C GLU A 144 -10.21 17.32 -11.36
N ASN A 145 -11.18 16.50 -10.98
CA ASN A 145 -12.44 16.92 -10.36
C ASN A 145 -12.33 17.11 -8.83
N GLN A 146 -11.12 17.32 -8.30
CA GLN A 146 -10.83 17.68 -6.91
C GLN A 146 -11.16 16.60 -5.88
N MET A 147 -11.32 15.33 -6.29
CA MET A 147 -11.40 14.23 -5.35
C MET A 147 -10.02 13.98 -4.74
N ALA A 148 -9.95 13.81 -3.42
CA ALA A 148 -8.74 13.39 -2.73
C ALA A 148 -8.50 11.91 -3.00
N VAL A 149 -7.54 11.58 -3.86
CA VAL A 149 -7.18 10.19 -4.16
C VAL A 149 -5.77 9.92 -3.64
N ILE A 150 -5.62 8.84 -2.90
CA ILE A 150 -4.31 8.26 -2.56
C ILE A 150 -4.21 6.89 -3.20
N THR A 151 -3.01 6.52 -3.65
CA THR A 151 -2.72 5.18 -4.13
C THR A 151 -1.92 4.42 -3.07
N PHE A 152 -2.00 3.11 -3.08
CA PHE A 152 -1.24 2.29 -2.15
C PHE A 152 -0.82 0.98 -2.77
N ASN A 153 0.23 0.40 -2.20
CA ASN A 153 0.88 -0.83 -2.59
C ASN A 153 1.42 -0.82 -4.04
N SER A 154 0.62 -0.61 -5.07
CA SER A 154 1.06 -0.39 -6.45
C SER A 154 1.13 1.10 -6.77
N ARG A 155 2.25 1.55 -7.34
CA ARG A 155 2.43 2.92 -7.83
C ARG A 155 2.52 2.89 -9.34
N ILE A 156 1.64 3.61 -10.01
CA ILE A 156 1.63 3.71 -11.47
C ILE A 156 2.13 5.10 -11.86
N GLU A 157 3.13 5.15 -12.73
CA GLU A 157 3.68 6.41 -13.23
C GLU A 157 2.60 7.21 -13.98
N GLY A 158 2.53 8.51 -13.70
CA GLY A 158 1.56 9.42 -14.30
C GLY A 158 0.20 9.49 -13.60
N ILE A 159 -0.04 8.74 -12.52
CA ILE A 159 -1.15 9.06 -11.61
C ILE A 159 -0.69 10.23 -10.72
N HIS A 160 -1.49 11.30 -10.70
CA HIS A 160 -1.21 12.51 -9.93
C HIS A 160 -1.90 12.48 -8.57
N ASP A 161 -1.78 11.37 -7.87
CA ASP A 161 -2.38 11.16 -6.56
C ASP A 161 -1.91 12.18 -5.50
N LEU A 162 -2.68 12.29 -4.45
CA LEU A 162 -2.35 13.15 -3.31
C LEU A 162 -1.13 12.60 -2.55
N CYS A 163 -1.01 11.28 -2.47
CA CYS A 163 0.00 10.56 -1.72
C CYS A 163 0.00 9.09 -2.15
N PHE A 164 1.18 8.49 -2.22
CA PHE A 164 1.36 7.04 -2.27
C PHE A 164 1.68 6.50 -0.88
N VAL A 165 0.99 5.43 -0.47
CA VAL A 165 1.27 4.70 0.78
C VAL A 165 1.73 3.29 0.44
N GLY A 166 2.96 2.94 0.74
CA GLY A 166 3.46 1.60 0.44
C GLY A 166 4.96 1.46 0.53
N GLN A 167 5.41 0.29 0.15
CA GLN A 167 6.82 -0.08 0.14
C GLN A 167 7.47 0.30 -1.19
N ASN A 168 8.77 0.53 -1.18
CA ASN A 168 9.55 0.55 -2.41
C ASN A 168 9.79 -0.90 -2.87
N HIS A 169 8.93 -1.38 -3.76
CA HIS A 169 8.94 -2.78 -4.21
C HIS A 169 10.20 -3.13 -5.01
N TYR A 170 10.75 -2.20 -5.76
CA TYR A 170 12.03 -2.39 -6.44
C TYR A 170 13.16 -2.66 -5.43
N LYS A 171 13.25 -1.88 -4.34
CA LYS A 171 14.19 -2.18 -3.24
C LYS A 171 13.89 -3.52 -2.57
N GLY A 172 12.62 -3.89 -2.45
CA GLY A 172 12.20 -5.21 -1.93
C GLY A 172 12.77 -6.35 -2.76
N GLY A 173 12.63 -6.29 -4.08
CA GLY A 173 13.21 -7.27 -5.01
C GLY A 173 14.75 -7.33 -4.93
N ARG A 174 15.40 -6.16 -4.91
CA ARG A 174 16.87 -6.09 -4.72
C ARG A 174 17.30 -6.72 -3.39
N THR A 175 16.51 -6.53 -2.34
CA THR A 175 16.78 -7.13 -1.01
C THR A 175 16.67 -8.65 -1.09
N ALA A 176 15.61 -9.17 -1.72
CA ALA A 176 15.44 -10.62 -1.90
C ALA A 176 16.62 -11.25 -2.66
N ALA A 177 17.03 -10.65 -3.78
CA ALA A 177 18.20 -11.11 -4.56
C ALA A 177 19.49 -11.05 -3.75
N GLY A 178 19.68 -9.97 -2.97
CA GLY A 178 20.86 -9.82 -2.12
C GLY A 178 20.93 -10.85 -0.99
N LEU A 179 19.79 -11.21 -0.40
CA LEU A 179 19.70 -12.27 0.61
C LEU A 179 20.01 -13.63 -0.04
N LEU A 180 19.32 -13.94 -1.14
CA LEU A 180 19.49 -15.21 -1.83
C LEU A 180 20.94 -15.44 -2.27
N GLY A 181 21.56 -14.43 -2.89
CA GLY A 181 22.94 -14.52 -3.34
C GLY A 181 23.98 -14.67 -2.23
N LYS A 182 23.62 -14.37 -0.97
CA LYS A 182 24.50 -14.58 0.20
C LYS A 182 24.39 -15.97 0.82
N ILE A 183 23.27 -16.65 0.64
CA ILE A 183 23.00 -17.97 1.26
C ILE A 183 23.08 -19.13 0.27
N SER A 184 23.31 -18.83 -1.00
CA SER A 184 23.28 -19.80 -2.09
C SER A 184 24.64 -19.96 -2.76
N ASP A 185 24.78 -21.06 -3.49
CA ASP A 185 25.92 -21.26 -4.38
C ASP A 185 25.92 -20.23 -5.52
N PRO A 186 27.09 -19.83 -6.05
CA PRO A 186 27.21 -18.75 -7.03
C PRO A 186 26.45 -18.99 -8.34
N ASP A 187 26.20 -20.24 -8.72
CA ASP A 187 25.55 -20.66 -9.98
C ASP A 187 24.15 -21.24 -9.77
N ILE A 188 23.50 -20.87 -8.66
CA ILE A 188 22.15 -21.37 -8.31
C ILE A 188 21.13 -21.06 -9.43
N GLU A 189 20.22 -22.02 -9.65
CA GLU A 189 19.09 -21.92 -10.57
C GLU A 189 17.79 -21.62 -9.81
N ILE A 190 17.03 -20.59 -10.24
CA ILE A 190 15.92 -20.02 -9.50
C ILE A 190 14.63 -20.05 -10.32
N GLY A 191 13.54 -20.54 -9.73
CA GLY A 191 12.18 -20.32 -10.21
C GLY A 191 11.59 -19.06 -9.55
N VAL A 192 10.92 -18.21 -10.33
CA VAL A 192 10.24 -17.01 -9.81
C VAL A 192 8.73 -17.15 -9.99
N ILE A 193 7.98 -16.84 -8.95
CA ILE A 193 6.51 -16.86 -8.98
C ILE A 193 6.01 -15.48 -8.59
N ILE A 194 5.27 -14.84 -9.49
CA ILE A 194 4.63 -13.53 -9.28
C ILE A 194 3.10 -13.70 -9.20
N SER A 195 2.37 -12.69 -8.70
CA SER A 195 0.91 -12.73 -8.71
C SER A 195 0.37 -12.51 -10.13
N SER A 196 0.58 -11.32 -10.66
CA SER A 196 0.11 -10.92 -11.99
C SER A 196 0.99 -9.81 -12.57
N HIS A 197 1.14 -9.80 -13.89
CA HIS A 197 1.77 -8.69 -14.61
C HIS A 197 0.94 -7.39 -14.58
N ASN A 198 -0.36 -7.45 -14.25
CA ASN A 198 -1.21 -6.27 -14.09
C ASN A 198 -1.00 -5.53 -12.76
N LEU A 199 -0.09 -6.01 -11.91
CA LEU A 199 0.25 -5.40 -10.63
C LEU A 199 1.68 -4.84 -10.67
N SER A 200 1.84 -3.53 -10.76
CA SER A 200 3.16 -2.88 -10.85
C SER A 200 4.08 -3.23 -9.68
N CYS A 201 3.53 -3.46 -8.50
CA CYS A 201 4.31 -3.88 -7.33
C CYS A 201 5.06 -5.21 -7.54
N HIS A 202 4.48 -6.16 -8.28
CA HIS A 202 5.14 -7.43 -8.61
C HIS A 202 6.17 -7.27 -9.73
N GLN A 203 5.90 -6.39 -10.70
CA GLN A 203 6.87 -6.02 -11.72
C GLN A 203 8.10 -5.35 -11.12
N ASP A 204 7.89 -4.39 -10.22
CA ASP A 204 8.98 -3.70 -9.52
C ASP A 204 9.83 -4.66 -8.70
N ARG A 205 9.20 -5.60 -7.97
CA ARG A 205 9.93 -6.65 -7.24
C ARG A 205 10.77 -7.51 -8.19
N LEU A 206 10.18 -7.91 -9.32
CA LEU A 206 10.87 -8.73 -10.32
C LEU A 206 12.05 -7.97 -10.94
N HIS A 207 11.84 -6.72 -11.37
CA HIS A 207 12.90 -5.89 -11.95
C HIS A 207 14.03 -5.65 -10.94
N GLY A 208 13.69 -5.27 -9.69
CA GLY A 208 14.70 -5.09 -8.65
C GLY A 208 15.50 -6.36 -8.35
N PHE A 209 14.85 -7.52 -8.39
CA PHE A 209 15.49 -8.82 -8.23
C PHE A 209 16.45 -9.12 -9.38
N GLN A 210 16.00 -8.97 -10.62
CA GLN A 210 16.80 -9.20 -11.83
C GLN A 210 18.02 -8.28 -11.89
N ASP A 211 17.84 -6.98 -11.66
CA ASP A 211 18.93 -6.00 -11.70
C ASP A 211 19.99 -6.30 -10.64
N LYS A 212 19.56 -6.66 -9.43
CA LYS A 212 20.51 -7.01 -8.36
C LYS A 212 21.28 -8.27 -8.66
N LEU A 213 20.63 -9.29 -9.27
CA LEU A 213 21.32 -10.49 -9.72
C LEU A 213 22.35 -10.16 -10.82
N ALA A 214 21.96 -9.40 -11.83
CA ALA A 214 22.84 -9.02 -12.93
C ALA A 214 24.08 -8.22 -12.45
N GLU A 215 23.89 -7.33 -11.48
CA GLU A 215 24.98 -6.50 -10.94
C GLU A 215 25.96 -7.27 -10.06
N ASN A 216 25.48 -8.19 -9.22
CA ASN A 216 26.28 -8.76 -8.14
C ASN A 216 26.42 -10.30 -8.16
N TYR A 217 25.54 -10.98 -8.88
CA TYR A 217 25.46 -12.45 -8.91
C TYR A 217 25.24 -12.96 -10.33
N PRO A 218 26.13 -12.62 -11.30
CA PRO A 218 25.89 -12.82 -12.74
C PRO A 218 25.81 -14.31 -13.16
N ASN A 219 26.23 -15.24 -12.33
CA ASN A 219 26.14 -16.67 -12.61
C ASN A 219 24.80 -17.28 -12.15
N VAL A 220 24.01 -16.57 -11.33
CA VAL A 220 22.67 -16.99 -10.93
C VAL A 220 21.74 -16.95 -12.12
N LYS A 221 20.96 -18.01 -12.32
CA LYS A 221 20.05 -18.13 -13.47
C LYS A 221 18.60 -18.14 -13.04
N ILE A 222 17.80 -17.24 -13.59
CA ILE A 222 16.34 -17.34 -13.52
C ILE A 222 15.90 -18.33 -14.61
N LEU A 223 15.31 -19.45 -14.19
CA LEU A 223 14.90 -20.53 -15.08
C LEU A 223 13.58 -20.23 -15.77
N ASP A 224 12.64 -19.68 -15.00
CA ASP A 224 11.28 -19.39 -15.47
C ASP A 224 10.60 -18.39 -14.53
N ILE A 225 9.59 -17.68 -15.02
CA ILE A 225 8.78 -16.73 -14.30
C ILE A 225 7.32 -17.02 -14.62
N GLN A 226 6.51 -17.40 -13.61
CA GLN A 226 5.10 -17.73 -13.81
C GLN A 226 4.19 -16.96 -12.86
N GLU A 227 2.92 -16.78 -13.27
CA GLU A 227 1.87 -16.11 -12.51
C GLU A 227 0.99 -17.11 -11.76
N ASN A 228 0.76 -16.84 -10.45
CA ASN A 228 -0.10 -17.67 -9.62
C ASN A 228 -1.42 -16.99 -9.18
N GLN A 229 -1.65 -15.73 -9.55
CA GLN A 229 -2.85 -14.96 -9.20
C GLN A 229 -3.13 -14.95 -7.66
N ASP A 230 -2.07 -14.95 -6.84
CA ASP A 230 -2.09 -15.09 -5.38
C ASP A 230 -2.73 -16.41 -4.85
N ARG A 231 -3.01 -17.36 -5.74
CA ARG A 231 -3.67 -18.63 -5.37
C ARG A 231 -2.64 -19.69 -5.00
N LYS A 232 -2.87 -20.34 -3.87
CA LYS A 232 -2.00 -21.42 -3.40
C LYS A 232 -2.01 -22.64 -4.31
N GLU A 233 -3.14 -22.92 -4.96
CA GLU A 233 -3.30 -24.03 -5.91
C GLU A 233 -2.41 -23.82 -7.14
N ASP A 234 -2.36 -22.60 -7.67
CA ASP A 234 -1.48 -22.27 -8.80
C ASP A 234 -0.03 -22.24 -8.38
N ALA A 235 0.31 -21.69 -7.20
CA ALA A 235 1.67 -21.75 -6.65
C ALA A 235 2.15 -23.19 -6.49
N PHE A 236 1.28 -24.11 -6.03
CA PHE A 236 1.57 -25.54 -5.94
C PHE A 236 1.86 -26.15 -7.31
N ARG A 237 0.97 -25.94 -8.29
CA ARG A 237 1.12 -26.45 -9.65
C ARG A 237 2.42 -25.97 -10.30
N ILE A 238 2.70 -24.67 -10.22
CA ILE A 238 3.91 -24.06 -10.79
C ILE A 238 5.16 -24.62 -10.14
N THR A 239 5.18 -24.71 -8.81
CA THR A 239 6.34 -25.24 -8.07
C THR A 239 6.60 -26.70 -8.44
N LEU A 240 5.57 -27.53 -8.51
CA LEU A 240 5.70 -28.91 -8.93
C LEU A 240 6.21 -29.04 -10.38
N GLU A 241 5.73 -28.18 -11.28
CA GLU A 241 6.25 -28.08 -12.64
C GLU A 241 7.73 -27.72 -12.66
N TYR A 242 8.15 -26.73 -11.86
CA TYR A 242 9.56 -26.35 -11.74
C TYR A 242 10.42 -27.53 -11.22
N CYS A 243 9.96 -28.25 -10.20
CA CYS A 243 10.68 -29.40 -9.66
C CYS A 243 10.87 -30.52 -10.69
N ASN A 244 9.88 -30.74 -11.55
CA ASN A 244 9.89 -31.77 -12.59
C ASN A 244 10.75 -31.37 -13.80
N LYS A 245 10.63 -30.10 -14.21
CA LYS A 245 11.28 -29.58 -15.42
C LYS A 245 12.77 -29.25 -15.19
N TYR A 246 13.11 -28.82 -13.98
CA TYR A 246 14.42 -28.31 -13.64
C TYR A 246 15.07 -29.14 -12.51
N PRO A 247 15.86 -30.18 -12.83
CA PRO A 247 16.47 -31.05 -11.82
C PRO A 247 17.38 -30.31 -10.83
N ASN A 248 18.03 -29.24 -11.30
CA ASN A 248 18.95 -28.40 -10.53
C ASN A 248 18.30 -27.20 -9.88
N LEU A 249 16.96 -27.11 -9.84
CA LEU A 249 16.27 -26.04 -9.11
C LEU A 249 16.83 -25.93 -7.69
N GLY A 250 17.44 -24.79 -7.41
CA GLY A 250 18.10 -24.52 -6.13
C GLY A 250 17.36 -23.51 -5.26
N ALA A 251 16.53 -22.66 -5.87
CA ALA A 251 15.72 -21.69 -5.13
C ALA A 251 14.38 -21.35 -5.78
N ILE A 252 13.44 -20.88 -4.96
CA ILE A 252 12.20 -20.23 -5.38
C ILE A 252 12.12 -18.85 -4.75
N TYR A 253 11.87 -17.85 -5.59
CA TYR A 253 11.47 -16.51 -5.16
C TYR A 253 9.98 -16.31 -5.41
N LEU A 254 9.18 -16.27 -4.34
CA LEU A 254 7.75 -16.01 -4.36
C LEU A 254 7.50 -14.54 -4.04
N THR A 255 7.07 -13.75 -5.02
CA THR A 255 6.76 -12.33 -4.81
C THR A 255 5.32 -12.08 -4.34
N SER A 256 4.49 -13.11 -4.41
CA SER A 256 3.02 -13.11 -4.25
C SER A 256 2.58 -13.93 -3.04
N GLY A 257 1.26 -14.05 -2.85
CA GLY A 257 0.67 -15.04 -1.96
C GLY A 257 0.86 -16.48 -2.44
N GLY A 258 0.46 -17.45 -1.63
CA GLY A 258 0.48 -18.88 -2.01
C GLY A 258 1.65 -19.68 -1.45
N ILE A 259 2.33 -19.21 -0.42
CA ILE A 259 3.49 -19.90 0.21
C ILE A 259 3.19 -21.35 0.60
N THR A 260 1.97 -21.64 1.09
CA THR A 260 1.56 -23.02 1.43
C THR A 260 1.62 -23.95 0.23
N GLY A 261 1.24 -23.45 -0.96
CA GLY A 261 1.33 -24.21 -2.21
C GLY A 261 2.76 -24.51 -2.58
N VAL A 262 3.66 -23.52 -2.49
CA VAL A 262 5.09 -23.70 -2.76
C VAL A 262 5.67 -24.78 -1.86
N ILE A 263 5.48 -24.67 -0.55
CA ILE A 263 6.08 -25.60 0.41
C ILE A 263 5.49 -27.01 0.22
N SER A 264 4.19 -27.15 0.06
CA SER A 264 3.56 -28.47 -0.17
C SER A 264 4.10 -29.16 -1.45
N ALA A 265 4.34 -28.40 -2.52
CA ALA A 265 4.91 -28.95 -3.76
C ALA A 265 6.37 -29.39 -3.57
N LEU A 266 7.19 -28.60 -2.84
CA LEU A 266 8.57 -28.97 -2.51
C LEU A 266 8.66 -30.21 -1.62
N GLU A 267 7.73 -30.39 -0.69
CA GLU A 267 7.62 -31.58 0.15
C GLU A 267 7.29 -32.82 -0.68
N ILE A 268 6.28 -32.74 -1.55
CA ILE A 268 5.89 -33.86 -2.44
C ILE A 268 7.01 -34.21 -3.42
N ALA A 269 7.73 -33.22 -3.93
CA ALA A 269 8.88 -33.45 -4.82
C ALA A 269 10.16 -33.89 -4.08
N GLU A 270 10.11 -34.07 -2.76
CA GLU A 270 11.26 -34.40 -1.90
C GLU A 270 12.45 -33.42 -2.07
N LYS A 271 12.17 -32.15 -2.39
CA LYS A 271 13.13 -31.09 -2.61
C LYS A 271 13.37 -30.20 -1.37
N ASN A 272 12.52 -30.30 -0.34
CA ASN A 272 12.67 -29.58 0.92
C ASN A 272 13.58 -30.37 1.88
N PRO A 273 14.57 -29.74 2.55
CA PRO A 273 14.95 -28.33 2.55
C PRO A 273 16.03 -27.93 1.52
N ARG A 274 16.27 -28.70 0.49
CA ARG A 274 17.35 -28.45 -0.49
C ARG A 274 17.15 -27.18 -1.30
N VAL A 275 15.87 -26.85 -1.64
CA VAL A 275 15.52 -25.67 -2.40
C VAL A 275 15.31 -24.51 -1.43
N LYS A 276 16.07 -23.40 -1.63
CA LYS A 276 15.93 -22.18 -0.84
C LYS A 276 14.63 -21.47 -1.18
N VAL A 277 13.97 -20.89 -0.17
CA VAL A 277 12.71 -20.16 -0.38
C VAL A 277 12.78 -18.77 0.23
N ILE A 278 12.59 -17.75 -0.61
CA ILE A 278 12.38 -16.38 -0.18
C ILE A 278 11.00 -15.96 -0.64
N CYS A 279 10.21 -15.38 0.27
CA CYS A 279 8.87 -14.93 -0.03
C CYS A 279 8.58 -13.52 0.50
N HIS A 280 7.45 -12.97 0.12
CA HIS A 280 6.89 -11.78 0.72
C HIS A 280 5.76 -12.14 1.68
N ASP A 281 5.43 -11.17 2.56
CA ASP A 281 4.37 -11.19 3.58
C ASP A 281 4.63 -12.11 4.78
N ILE A 282 4.39 -11.56 5.96
CA ILE A 282 4.54 -12.24 7.24
C ILE A 282 3.16 -12.73 7.70
N THR A 283 2.69 -13.78 7.03
CA THR A 283 1.42 -14.44 7.36
C THR A 283 1.63 -15.52 8.42
N PRO A 284 0.57 -16.02 9.08
CA PRO A 284 0.68 -17.14 10.02
C PRO A 284 1.37 -18.37 9.42
N ASP A 285 1.11 -18.67 8.15
CA ASP A 285 1.79 -19.77 7.45
C ASP A 285 3.25 -19.48 7.19
N THR A 286 3.59 -18.26 6.76
CA THR A 286 4.98 -17.82 6.58
C THR A 286 5.77 -17.93 7.89
N ILE A 287 5.17 -17.49 9.01
CA ILE A 287 5.76 -17.60 10.35
C ILE A 287 6.05 -19.05 10.71
N ARG A 288 5.10 -19.95 10.44
CA ARG A 288 5.28 -21.39 10.67
C ARG A 288 6.44 -21.96 9.86
N PHE A 289 6.54 -21.57 8.58
CA PHE A 289 7.57 -22.06 7.67
C PHE A 289 8.96 -21.46 7.93
N LEU A 290 9.04 -20.23 8.43
CA LEU A 290 10.29 -19.66 8.94
C LEU A 290 10.76 -20.45 10.16
N LYS A 291 9.89 -20.68 11.15
CA LYS A 291 10.24 -21.39 12.38
C LYS A 291 10.68 -22.84 12.18
N ASN A 292 10.17 -23.52 11.18
CA ASN A 292 10.61 -24.90 10.87
C ASN A 292 11.73 -24.98 9.82
N GLY A 293 12.23 -23.82 9.34
CA GLY A 293 13.36 -23.74 8.42
C GLY A 293 13.05 -24.11 6.97
N THR A 294 11.76 -24.16 6.56
CA THR A 294 11.38 -24.42 5.17
C THR A 294 11.30 -23.14 4.32
N VAL A 295 11.22 -21.98 4.95
CA VAL A 295 11.42 -20.66 4.34
C VAL A 295 12.67 -20.04 4.95
N ASP A 296 13.60 -19.56 4.13
CA ASP A 296 14.86 -18.97 4.59
C ASP A 296 14.67 -17.52 5.05
N PHE A 297 13.93 -16.71 4.27
CA PHE A 297 13.62 -15.32 4.58
C PHE A 297 12.22 -14.94 4.09
N ALA A 298 11.57 -14.08 4.85
CA ALA A 298 10.36 -13.40 4.41
C ALA A 298 10.53 -11.88 4.49
N LEU A 299 9.97 -11.18 3.49
CA LEU A 299 10.02 -9.72 3.39
C LEU A 299 8.66 -9.14 3.74
N GLY A 300 8.57 -8.54 4.93
CA GLY A 300 7.33 -7.94 5.44
C GLY A 300 7.13 -6.53 4.91
N GLN A 301 5.85 -6.14 4.77
CA GLN A 301 5.44 -4.81 4.31
C GLN A 301 4.43 -4.13 5.25
N SER A 302 4.26 -4.63 6.47
CA SER A 302 3.44 -4.03 7.53
C SER A 302 2.02 -3.64 7.07
N PRO A 303 1.18 -4.57 6.58
CA PRO A 303 -0.12 -4.26 5.99
C PRO A 303 -1.08 -3.57 6.95
N ILE A 304 -1.08 -3.90 8.24
CA ILE A 304 -1.88 -3.23 9.26
C ILE A 304 -1.52 -1.74 9.33
N LEU A 305 -0.23 -1.40 9.30
CA LEU A 305 0.21 -0.01 9.27
C LEU A 305 -0.20 0.69 7.97
N GLN A 306 -0.07 0.00 6.83
CA GLN A 306 -0.54 0.54 5.55
C GLN A 306 -2.03 0.88 5.63
N GLY A 307 -2.89 -0.09 5.98
CA GLY A 307 -4.33 0.12 6.08
C GLY A 307 -4.71 1.27 7.03
N TYR A 308 -4.05 1.38 8.18
CA TYR A 308 -4.24 2.51 9.10
C TYR A 308 -3.85 3.85 8.45
N GLN A 309 -2.73 3.90 7.75
CA GLN A 309 -2.25 5.12 7.09
C GLN A 309 -3.17 5.59 5.97
N LEU A 310 -3.88 4.70 5.26
CA LEU A 310 -4.85 5.10 4.23
C LEU A 310 -5.93 6.00 4.81
N VAL A 311 -6.59 5.55 5.86
CA VAL A 311 -7.67 6.30 6.53
C VAL A 311 -7.14 7.55 7.21
N LYS A 312 -6.03 7.44 7.95
CA LYS A 312 -5.40 8.57 8.63
C LYS A 312 -5.01 9.68 7.67
N THR A 313 -4.39 9.35 6.55
CA THR A 313 -3.92 10.35 5.57
C THR A 313 -5.10 11.11 4.96
N LEU A 314 -6.16 10.41 4.54
CA LEU A 314 -7.38 11.04 4.04
C LEU A 314 -8.07 11.88 5.12
N PHE A 315 -8.16 11.37 6.35
CA PHE A 315 -8.71 12.12 7.48
C PHE A 315 -7.91 13.41 7.74
N GLU A 316 -6.58 13.34 7.81
CA GLU A 316 -5.74 14.50 8.07
C GLU A 316 -5.85 15.53 6.94
N TYR A 317 -5.94 15.09 5.70
CA TYR A 317 -6.12 15.97 4.57
C TYR A 317 -7.51 16.64 4.56
N LEU A 318 -8.60 15.86 4.66
CA LEU A 318 -9.97 16.37 4.50
C LEU A 318 -10.46 17.15 5.72
N ILE A 319 -10.13 16.72 6.93
CA ILE A 319 -10.61 17.33 8.17
C ILE A 319 -9.62 18.35 8.73
N LYS A 320 -8.34 17.98 8.81
CA LYS A 320 -7.31 18.84 9.40
C LYS A 320 -6.66 19.79 8.40
N ASN A 321 -6.93 19.60 7.10
CA ASN A 321 -6.31 20.35 6.01
C ASN A 321 -4.77 20.25 6.01
N ILE A 322 -4.27 19.09 6.41
CA ILE A 322 -2.83 18.76 6.41
C ILE A 322 -2.51 18.04 5.11
N ARG A 323 -1.69 18.66 4.26
CA ARG A 323 -1.23 18.00 3.03
C ARG A 323 -0.18 16.95 3.39
N PRO A 324 -0.35 15.68 2.96
CA PRO A 324 0.63 14.63 3.21
C PRO A 324 1.91 14.83 2.38
N GLN A 325 2.94 14.07 2.71
CA GLN A 325 4.09 13.88 1.82
C GLN A 325 3.63 13.10 0.58
N GLU A 326 4.34 13.27 -0.53
CA GLU A 326 4.04 12.53 -1.77
C GLU A 326 4.13 11.02 -1.59
N ILE A 327 5.01 10.56 -0.69
CA ILE A 327 5.22 9.15 -0.40
C ILE A 327 5.27 8.97 1.12
N ILE A 328 4.42 8.07 1.62
CA ILE A 328 4.53 7.49 2.96
C ILE A 328 5.16 6.09 2.76
N GLU A 329 6.51 6.07 2.81
CA GLU A 329 7.26 4.83 2.57
C GLU A 329 7.16 3.90 3.78
N ILE A 330 6.75 2.66 3.53
CA ILE A 330 6.75 1.56 4.50
C ILE A 330 8.08 0.80 4.33
N PRO A 331 8.89 0.66 5.38
CA PRO A 331 10.17 -0.03 5.27
C PRO A 331 10.04 -1.51 4.90
N VAL A 332 11.02 -2.04 4.17
CA VAL A 332 11.17 -3.49 3.96
C VAL A 332 11.66 -4.12 5.26
N ALA A 333 10.85 -4.99 5.85
CA ALA A 333 11.25 -5.76 7.03
C ALA A 333 11.77 -7.13 6.61
N ILE A 334 13.06 -7.40 6.88
CA ILE A 334 13.63 -8.74 6.68
C ILE A 334 13.32 -9.56 7.92
N THR A 335 12.66 -10.71 7.73
CA THR A 335 12.22 -11.58 8.81
C THR A 335 12.85 -12.96 8.68
N THR A 336 13.38 -13.44 9.79
CA THR A 336 13.94 -14.79 10.00
C THR A 336 13.16 -15.48 11.12
N ASP A 337 13.48 -16.73 11.39
CA ASP A 337 12.96 -17.50 12.53
C ASP A 337 13.20 -16.80 13.89
N GLU A 338 14.38 -16.21 14.08
CA GLU A 338 14.78 -15.57 15.34
C GLU A 338 14.29 -14.11 15.48
N SER A 339 13.72 -13.52 14.43
CA SER A 339 13.21 -12.13 14.46
C SER A 339 11.69 -12.03 14.68
N LEU A 340 11.02 -13.17 14.95
CA LEU A 340 9.57 -13.29 15.11
C LEU A 340 9.10 -13.11 16.55
#